data_4c171e2f71743db2e2c949e933572ea5
#
_entry.id   4c171e2f71743db2e2c949e933572ea5
#
_cell.length_a   1.000
_cell.length_b   1.000
_cell.length_c   1.000
_cell.angle_alpha   90.00
_cell.angle_beta   90.00
_cell.angle_gamma   90.00
#
_symmetry.space_group_name_H-M   'P 1'
#
loop_
_entity.id
_entity.type
_entity.pdbx_description
1 polymer ?
#
loop_
_entity_poly.entity_id
_entity_poly.type
_entity_poly.pdbx_seq_one_letter_code
_entity_poly.pdbx_strand_id
1 'polypeptide(L)'
;MEKFSKIISDIFLWIMNIGLLIIGILLSFGLIMEAKEIFHEGAKFLAEQGNYQHFVEGILVFFLYFEFVALIVKYFKNNYHFPLRYFIYIGITAIIRLIIVQHEDPKSVLIWAAAILLLVISLAIAEKFIKKD
;
A
#
# COMPACT_ATOMS: atom_id res chain seq x y z
N MET A 1 -26.75 27.10 -10.21
CA MET A 1 -26.47 25.78 -9.64
C MET A 1 -25.12 25.21 -10.02
N GLU A 2 -24.69 25.40 -11.25
CA GLU A 2 -23.38 24.88 -11.67
C GLU A 2 -22.21 25.49 -10.90
N LYS A 3 -22.26 26.80 -10.62
CA LYS A 3 -21.24 27.48 -9.85
C LYS A 3 -21.17 26.95 -8.42
N PHE A 4 -22.34 26.72 -7.81
CA PHE A 4 -22.43 26.23 -6.44
C PHE A 4 -21.85 24.82 -6.35
N SER A 5 -22.21 23.97 -7.32
CA SER A 5 -21.71 22.60 -7.40
C SER A 5 -20.20 22.57 -7.56
N LYS A 6 -19.65 23.46 -8.39
CA LYS A 6 -18.22 23.55 -8.61
C LYS A 6 -17.47 23.99 -7.36
N ILE A 7 -18.02 24.97 -6.64
CA ILE A 7 -17.39 25.47 -5.41
C ILE A 7 -17.35 24.38 -4.35
N ILE A 8 -18.45 23.63 -4.19
CA ILE A 8 -18.52 22.53 -3.24
C ILE A 8 -17.50 21.44 -3.62
N SER A 9 -17.44 21.10 -4.91
CA SER A 9 -16.51 20.11 -5.41
C SER A 9 -15.07 20.52 -5.14
N ASP A 10 -14.74 21.80 -5.39
CA ASP A 10 -13.38 22.31 -5.15
C ASP A 10 -13.02 22.28 -3.67
N ILE A 11 -13.97 22.61 -2.79
CA ILE A 11 -13.74 22.58 -1.35
C ILE A 11 -13.44 21.15 -0.88
N PHE A 12 -14.24 20.17 -1.32
CA PHE A 12 -14.03 18.78 -0.95
C PHE A 12 -12.70 18.26 -1.49
N LEU A 13 -12.37 18.62 -2.73
CA LEU A 13 -11.10 18.22 -3.31
C LEU A 13 -9.92 18.77 -2.52
N TRP A 14 -10.01 20.03 -2.11
CA TRP A 14 -8.99 20.67 -1.30
C TRP A 14 -8.81 19.96 0.04
N ILE A 15 -9.91 19.63 0.71
CA ILE A 15 -9.88 18.90 1.97
C ILE A 15 -9.24 17.52 1.79
N MET A 16 -9.63 16.80 0.74
CA MET A 16 -9.06 15.49 0.44
C MET A 16 -7.56 15.57 0.20
N ASN A 17 -7.13 16.56 -0.58
CA ASN A 17 -5.71 16.73 -0.91
C ASN A 17 -4.88 17.06 0.31
N ILE A 18 -5.39 17.91 1.18
CA ILE A 18 -4.70 18.25 2.44
C ILE A 18 -4.61 17.01 3.33
N GLY A 19 -5.71 16.26 3.43
CA GLY A 19 -5.74 15.03 4.21
C GLY A 19 -4.71 14.03 3.72
N LEU A 20 -4.63 13.84 2.41
CA LEU A 20 -3.67 12.93 1.80
C LEU A 20 -2.25 13.42 2.00
N LEU A 21 -2.03 14.73 1.93
CA LEU A 21 -0.70 15.29 2.17
C LEU A 21 -0.23 15.03 3.59
N ILE A 22 -1.12 15.21 4.56
CA ILE A 22 -0.81 14.96 5.96
C ILE A 22 -0.48 13.48 6.16
N ILE A 23 -1.31 12.58 5.60
CA ILE A 23 -1.08 11.15 5.69
C ILE A 23 0.24 10.78 5.00
N GLY A 24 0.52 11.38 3.85
CA GLY A 24 1.77 11.15 3.13
C GLY A 24 3.00 11.52 3.95
N ILE A 25 2.93 12.65 4.64
CA ILE A 25 4.03 13.08 5.51
C ILE A 25 4.20 12.11 6.67
N LEU A 26 3.11 11.70 7.31
CA LEU A 26 3.18 10.74 8.42
C LEU A 26 3.74 9.40 7.95
N LEU A 27 3.30 8.92 6.78
CA LEU A 27 3.78 7.67 6.23
C LEU A 27 5.26 7.76 5.84
N SER A 28 5.70 8.92 5.37
CA SER A 28 7.11 9.14 5.04
C SER A 28 7.99 9.06 6.29
N PHE A 29 7.52 9.62 7.39
CA PHE A 29 8.22 9.47 8.67
C PHE A 29 8.27 8.01 9.11
N GLY A 30 7.13 7.29 8.98
CA GLY A 30 7.08 5.87 9.27
C GLY A 30 8.05 5.07 8.41
N LEU A 31 8.15 5.44 7.14
CA LEU A 31 9.07 4.80 6.21
C LEU A 31 10.52 4.95 6.66
N ILE A 32 10.91 6.16 7.07
CA ILE A 32 12.26 6.43 7.55
C ILE A 32 12.54 5.65 8.83
N MET A 33 11.59 5.62 9.75
CA MET A 33 11.73 4.89 11.00
C MET A 33 11.85 3.38 10.77
N GLU A 34 11.07 2.83 9.83
CA GLU A 34 11.16 1.42 9.48
C GLU A 34 12.49 1.09 8.81
N ALA A 35 12.99 1.99 7.97
CA ALA A 35 14.31 1.80 7.37
C ALA A 35 15.40 1.71 8.45
N LYS A 36 15.32 2.56 9.46
CA LYS A 36 16.23 2.52 10.60
C LYS A 36 16.17 1.19 11.32
N GLU A 37 14.94 0.73 11.59
CA GLU A 37 14.72 -0.55 12.27
C GLU A 37 15.27 -1.72 11.46
N ILE A 38 15.09 -1.69 10.13
CA ILE A 38 15.61 -2.74 9.26
C ILE A 38 17.13 -2.77 9.31
N PHE A 39 17.78 -1.62 9.29
CA PHE A 39 19.24 -1.55 9.41
C PHE A 39 19.70 -2.14 10.75
N HIS A 40 19.02 -1.79 11.82
CA HIS A 40 19.34 -2.27 13.15
C HIS A 40 19.16 -3.80 13.24
N GLU A 41 18.02 -4.30 12.78
CA GLU A 41 17.72 -5.73 12.78
C GLU A 41 18.63 -6.50 11.82
N GLY A 42 18.96 -5.90 10.68
CA GLY A 42 19.89 -6.51 9.73
C GLY A 42 21.28 -6.67 10.31
N ALA A 43 21.75 -5.66 11.05
CA ALA A 43 23.03 -5.74 11.74
C ALA A 43 23.02 -6.83 12.80
N LYS A 44 21.93 -6.96 13.55
CA LYS A 44 21.78 -8.05 14.52
C LYS A 44 21.76 -9.41 13.84
N PHE A 45 21.08 -9.51 12.70
CA PHE A 45 20.99 -10.76 11.94
C PHE A 45 22.38 -11.19 11.46
N LEU A 46 23.17 -10.24 10.96
CA LEU A 46 24.55 -10.53 10.51
C LEU A 46 25.44 -10.96 11.68
N ALA A 47 25.16 -10.48 12.88
CA ALA A 47 25.87 -10.87 14.09
C ALA A 47 25.31 -12.16 14.69
N GLU A 48 24.39 -12.83 14.03
CA GLU A 48 23.73 -14.06 14.46
C GLU A 48 22.95 -13.90 15.77
N GLN A 49 22.55 -12.67 16.11
CA GLN A 49 21.81 -12.38 17.32
C GLN A 49 20.36 -11.99 17.05
N GLY A 50 19.96 -11.88 15.76
CA GLY A 50 18.65 -11.41 15.39
C GLY A 50 17.68 -12.52 15.08
N ASN A 51 16.39 -12.18 15.12
CA ASN A 51 15.31 -13.07 14.75
C ASN A 51 14.99 -12.90 13.26
N TYR A 52 15.11 -13.95 12.49
CA TYR A 52 14.85 -13.92 11.05
C TYR A 52 13.45 -13.46 10.73
N GLN A 53 12.46 -13.99 11.45
CA GLN A 53 11.06 -13.65 11.22
C GLN A 53 10.79 -12.16 11.47
N HIS A 54 11.34 -11.62 12.54
CA HIS A 54 11.19 -10.21 12.87
C HIS A 54 11.82 -9.32 11.80
N PHE A 55 12.97 -9.72 11.28
CA PHE A 55 13.65 -8.99 10.20
C PHE A 55 12.81 -8.97 8.93
N VAL A 56 12.27 -10.13 8.53
CA VAL A 56 11.43 -10.24 7.34
C VAL A 56 10.15 -9.40 7.49
N GLU A 57 9.53 -9.45 8.67
CA GLU A 57 8.34 -8.64 8.93
C GLU A 57 8.62 -7.15 8.77
N GLY A 58 9.78 -6.70 9.26
CA GLY A 58 10.17 -5.30 9.12
C GLY A 58 10.30 -4.88 7.67
N ILE A 59 10.91 -5.72 6.85
CA ILE A 59 11.05 -5.45 5.41
C ILE A 59 9.67 -5.34 4.76
N LEU A 60 8.75 -6.23 5.10
CA LEU A 60 7.41 -6.22 4.53
C LEU A 60 6.63 -4.98 4.94
N VAL A 61 6.76 -4.55 6.20
CA VAL A 61 6.13 -3.33 6.68
C VAL A 61 6.71 -2.12 5.95
N PHE A 62 8.03 -2.10 5.73
CA PHE A 62 8.69 -1.03 4.98
C PHE A 62 8.08 -0.91 3.58
N PHE A 63 7.95 -2.03 2.88
CA PHE A 63 7.35 -2.03 1.54
C PHE A 63 5.91 -1.55 1.56
N LEU A 64 5.16 -1.89 2.60
CA LEU A 64 3.78 -1.42 2.73
C LEU A 64 3.72 0.10 2.84
N TYR A 65 4.56 0.70 3.70
CA TYR A 65 4.67 2.15 3.80
C TYR A 65 5.08 2.76 2.46
N PHE A 66 6.07 2.16 1.82
CA PHE A 66 6.57 2.62 0.53
C PHE A 66 5.47 2.64 -0.52
N GLU A 67 4.68 1.58 -0.59
CA GLU A 67 3.60 1.48 -1.57
C GLU A 67 2.50 2.50 -1.32
N PHE A 68 2.15 2.75 -0.06
CA PHE A 68 1.16 3.77 0.26
C PHE A 68 1.64 5.16 -0.12
N VAL A 69 2.90 5.47 0.16
CA VAL A 69 3.48 6.76 -0.25
C VAL A 69 3.47 6.87 -1.76
N ALA A 70 3.85 5.80 -2.46
CA ALA A 70 3.83 5.76 -3.93
C ALA A 70 2.42 5.98 -4.47
N LEU A 71 1.41 5.40 -3.81
CA LEU A 71 0.01 5.60 -4.18
C LEU A 71 -0.38 7.06 -4.11
N ILE A 72 0.00 7.73 -3.02
CA ILE A 72 -0.31 9.15 -2.84
C ILE A 72 0.41 9.99 -3.90
N VAL A 73 1.67 9.69 -4.17
CA VAL A 73 2.44 10.39 -5.21
C VAL A 73 1.77 10.21 -6.57
N LYS A 74 1.35 8.99 -6.88
CA LYS A 74 0.66 8.71 -8.15
C LYS A 74 -0.65 9.46 -8.26
N TYR A 75 -1.38 9.56 -7.17
CA TYR A 75 -2.64 10.30 -7.15
C TYR A 75 -2.42 11.77 -7.53
N PHE A 76 -1.41 12.40 -6.93
CA PHE A 76 -1.11 13.80 -7.22
C PHE A 76 -0.57 13.99 -8.64
N LYS A 77 0.25 13.06 -9.13
CA LYS A 77 0.82 13.14 -10.49
C LYS A 77 -0.22 12.90 -11.57
N ASN A 78 -1.25 12.11 -11.29
CA ASN A 78 -2.28 11.77 -12.27
C ASN A 78 -3.47 12.74 -12.24
N ASN A 79 -3.23 13.99 -11.88
CA ASN A 79 -4.27 15.02 -11.84
C ASN A 79 -5.46 14.61 -10.97
N TYR A 80 -5.16 14.02 -9.80
CA TYR A 80 -6.15 13.63 -8.79
C TYR A 80 -7.08 12.51 -9.23
N HIS A 81 -6.66 11.72 -10.22
CA HIS A 81 -7.35 10.48 -10.57
C HIS A 81 -6.87 9.35 -9.67
N PHE A 82 -7.81 8.58 -9.14
CA PHE A 82 -7.49 7.50 -8.23
C PHE A 82 -6.75 6.37 -8.98
N PRO A 83 -5.53 6.02 -8.55
CA PRO A 83 -4.75 4.98 -9.23
C PRO A 83 -5.17 3.58 -8.75
N LEU A 84 -6.27 3.09 -9.31
CA LEU A 84 -6.87 1.83 -8.91
C LEU A 84 -5.89 0.66 -9.01
N ARG A 85 -5.08 0.64 -10.07
CA ARG A 85 -4.09 -0.43 -10.26
C ARG A 85 -3.13 -0.52 -9.08
N TYR A 86 -2.59 0.61 -8.66
CA TYR A 86 -1.69 0.66 -7.52
C TYR A 86 -2.37 0.24 -6.23
N PHE A 87 -3.61 0.65 -6.06
CA PHE A 87 -4.39 0.27 -4.88
C PHE A 87 -4.56 -1.25 -4.79
N ILE A 88 -4.83 -1.90 -5.92
CA ILE A 88 -4.96 -3.35 -5.97
C ILE A 88 -3.62 -4.02 -5.70
N TYR A 89 -2.52 -3.49 -6.24
CA TYR A 89 -1.18 -4.01 -5.95
C TYR A 89 -0.89 -3.98 -4.45
N ILE A 90 -1.24 -2.88 -3.78
CA ILE A 90 -1.05 -2.76 -2.34
C ILE A 90 -1.87 -3.81 -1.60
N GLY A 91 -3.10 -4.04 -2.03
CA GLY A 91 -3.95 -5.08 -1.45
C GLY A 91 -3.34 -6.46 -1.59
N ILE A 92 -2.80 -6.78 -2.77
CA ILE A 92 -2.15 -8.05 -3.01
C ILE A 92 -0.92 -8.22 -2.11
N THR A 93 -0.08 -7.21 -2.03
CA THR A 93 1.12 -7.29 -1.19
C THR A 93 0.80 -7.38 0.29
N ALA A 94 -0.27 -6.72 0.72
CA ALA A 94 -0.72 -6.81 2.11
C ALA A 94 -1.15 -8.24 2.44
N ILE A 95 -1.84 -8.90 1.51
CA ILE A 95 -2.27 -10.29 1.71
C ILE A 95 -1.05 -11.23 1.70
N ILE A 96 -0.10 -10.99 0.80
CA ILE A 96 1.15 -11.76 0.76
C ILE A 96 1.88 -11.65 2.10
N ARG A 97 1.89 -10.44 2.68
CA ARG A 97 2.48 -10.24 4.00
C ARG A 97 1.81 -11.12 5.06
N LEU A 98 0.48 -11.19 5.02
CA LEU A 98 -0.26 -12.05 5.94
C LEU A 98 0.13 -13.51 5.78
N ILE A 99 0.27 -13.98 4.54
CA ILE A 99 0.68 -15.35 4.26
C ILE A 99 2.07 -15.62 4.83
N ILE A 100 3.00 -14.71 4.63
CA ILE A 100 4.37 -14.89 5.10
C ILE A 100 4.44 -14.91 6.62
N VAL A 101 3.68 -14.04 7.27
CA VAL A 101 3.69 -13.90 8.74
C VAL A 101 2.93 -15.03 9.42
N GLN A 102 1.79 -15.45 8.85
CA GLN A 102 0.89 -16.41 9.46
C GLN A 102 0.68 -17.64 8.58
N HIS A 103 1.76 -18.30 8.21
CA HIS A 103 1.71 -19.47 7.33
C HIS A 103 1.42 -20.79 8.06
N GLU A 104 1.15 -20.74 9.36
CA GLU A 104 0.96 -21.95 10.16
C GLU A 104 -0.39 -22.64 9.93
N ASP A 105 -1.40 -21.89 9.51
CA ASP A 105 -2.74 -22.43 9.26
C ASP A 105 -2.97 -22.59 7.76
N PRO A 106 -2.98 -23.84 7.24
CA PRO A 106 -3.18 -24.07 5.79
C PRO A 106 -4.49 -23.53 5.25
N LYS A 107 -5.56 -23.57 6.05
CA LYS A 107 -6.86 -23.06 5.62
C LYS A 107 -6.82 -21.55 5.39
N SER A 108 -6.21 -20.82 6.32
CA SER A 108 -6.07 -19.36 6.18
C SER A 108 -5.22 -18.99 4.99
N VAL A 109 -4.11 -19.72 4.76
CA VAL A 109 -3.24 -19.48 3.61
C VAL A 109 -4.01 -19.72 2.30
N LEU A 110 -4.82 -20.78 2.25
CA LEU A 110 -5.62 -21.06 1.06
C LEU A 110 -6.63 -19.95 0.78
N ILE A 111 -7.30 -19.45 1.82
CA ILE A 111 -8.26 -18.36 1.69
C ILE A 111 -7.56 -17.09 1.20
N TRP A 112 -6.42 -16.78 1.77
CA TRP A 112 -5.66 -15.59 1.35
C TRP A 112 -5.14 -15.72 -0.08
N ALA A 113 -4.69 -16.91 -0.47
CA ALA A 113 -4.27 -17.17 -1.85
C ALA A 113 -5.44 -16.99 -2.82
N ALA A 114 -6.64 -17.45 -2.44
CA ALA A 114 -7.84 -17.23 -3.23
C ALA A 114 -8.17 -15.75 -3.35
N ALA A 115 -7.99 -14.98 -2.26
CA ALA A 115 -8.22 -13.54 -2.27
C ALA A 115 -7.26 -12.85 -3.24
N ILE A 116 -5.99 -13.25 -3.27
CA ILE A 116 -5.01 -12.72 -4.22
C ILE A 116 -5.45 -13.01 -5.65
N LEU A 117 -5.88 -14.24 -5.91
CA LEU A 117 -6.35 -14.63 -7.25
C LEU A 117 -7.54 -13.77 -7.67
N LEU A 118 -8.50 -13.54 -6.77
CA LEU A 118 -9.64 -12.69 -7.05
C LEU A 118 -9.23 -11.25 -7.35
N LEU A 119 -8.26 -10.73 -6.61
CA LEU A 119 -7.76 -9.38 -6.84
C LEU A 119 -7.06 -9.28 -8.19
N VAL A 120 -6.25 -10.28 -8.56
CA VAL A 120 -5.57 -10.30 -9.86
C VAL A 120 -6.58 -10.37 -11.00
N ILE A 121 -7.62 -11.20 -10.84
CA ILE A 121 -8.69 -11.29 -11.84
C ILE A 121 -9.43 -9.95 -11.95
N SER A 122 -9.74 -9.33 -10.82
CA SER A 122 -10.37 -8.02 -10.79
C SER A 122 -9.53 -6.97 -11.51
N LEU A 123 -8.23 -6.99 -11.29
CA LEU A 123 -7.31 -6.06 -11.96
C LEU A 123 -7.30 -6.29 -13.47
N ALA A 124 -7.26 -7.56 -13.89
CA ALA A 124 -7.26 -7.91 -15.32
C ALA A 124 -8.55 -7.44 -15.98
N ILE A 125 -9.69 -7.63 -15.31
CA ILE A 125 -10.98 -7.17 -15.82
C ILE A 125 -11.01 -5.65 -15.90
N ALA A 126 -10.55 -4.97 -14.85
CA ALA A 126 -10.53 -3.51 -14.81
C ALA A 126 -9.66 -2.95 -15.93
N GLU A 127 -8.49 -3.53 -16.16
CA GLU A 127 -7.60 -3.09 -17.24
C GLU A 127 -8.24 -3.26 -18.61
N LYS A 128 -8.94 -4.39 -18.80
CA LYS A 128 -9.59 -4.67 -20.07
C LYS A 128 -10.71 -3.68 -20.38
N PHE A 129 -11.51 -3.31 -19.37
CA PHE A 129 -12.65 -2.42 -19.58
C PHE A 129 -12.29 -0.94 -19.47
N ILE A 130 -11.36 -0.57 -18.60
CA ILE A 130 -10.99 0.83 -18.39
C ILE A 130 -10.05 1.33 -19.49
N LYS A 131 -9.20 0.45 -19.99
CA LYS A 131 -8.20 0.82 -21.00
C LYS A 131 -8.81 1.17 -22.34
N LYS A 132 -10.07 0.82 -22.58
CA LYS A 132 -10.79 1.15 -23.82
C LYS A 132 -11.37 2.56 -23.82
N ASP A 133 -11.40 3.17 -22.66
CA ASP A 133 -11.90 4.53 -22.50
C ASP A 133 -10.77 5.54 -22.56
#